data_0fd927cd06707210b31b12b7b8377f93
#
_entry.id   0fd927cd06707210b31b12b7b8377f93
#
_cell.length_a   1.000
_cell.length_b   1.000
_cell.length_c   1.000
_cell.angle_alpha   90.00
_cell.angle_beta   90.00
_cell.angle_gamma   90.00
#
_symmetry.space_group_name_H-M   'P 1'
#
loop_
_entity.id
_entity.type
_entity.pdbx_description
1 polymer ?
#
loop_
_entity_poly.entity_id
_entity_poly.type
_entity_poly.pdbx_seq_one_letter_code
_entity_poly.pdbx_strand_id
1 'polypeptide(L)'
;MNEEDELDEGFEWFHELAKLPVEELIQQATDFNRTMFREFVVTSLPDHAPSENQPPAEFAATVLELRANERGWNRALGRALIDADDTRSEGNLQAAISKLRSFASSCPWKPYREIAQIQADNLENAGSSGGPPPAP
;
A
#
# COMPACT_ATOMS: atom_id res chain seq x y z
N MET A 1 -16.62 -10.30 8.89
CA MET A 1 -15.82 -9.37 8.08
C MET A 1 -14.47 -10.00 7.81
N ASN A 2 -13.99 -9.92 6.58
CA ASN A 2 -12.67 -10.43 6.24
C ASN A 2 -11.62 -9.31 6.36
N GLU A 3 -10.34 -9.67 6.26
CA GLU A 3 -9.24 -8.72 6.40
C GLU A 3 -9.30 -7.58 5.38
N GLU A 4 -9.80 -7.85 4.18
CA GLU A 4 -9.91 -6.82 3.13
C GLU A 4 -10.88 -5.71 3.54
N ASP A 5 -12.03 -6.06 4.11
CA ASP A 5 -13.02 -5.08 4.57
C ASP A 5 -12.46 -4.22 5.70
N GLU A 6 -11.73 -4.82 6.63
CA GLU A 6 -11.09 -4.09 7.73
C GLU A 6 -10.02 -3.14 7.22
N LEU A 7 -9.22 -3.56 6.24
CA LEU A 7 -8.21 -2.71 5.61
C LEU A 7 -8.84 -1.55 4.86
N ASP A 8 -9.91 -1.79 4.11
CA ASP A 8 -10.62 -0.75 3.37
C ASP A 8 -11.20 0.30 4.31
N GLU A 9 -11.82 -0.13 5.41
CA GLU A 9 -12.33 0.78 6.43
C GLU A 9 -11.22 1.60 7.07
N GLY A 10 -10.07 0.97 7.35
CA GLY A 10 -8.90 1.65 7.89
C GLY A 10 -8.35 2.70 6.94
N PHE A 11 -8.29 2.41 5.65
CA PHE A 11 -7.85 3.36 4.63
C PHE A 11 -8.79 4.55 4.54
N GLU A 12 -10.09 4.32 4.51
CA GLU A 12 -11.07 5.40 4.44
C GLU A 12 -10.97 6.31 5.66
N TRP A 13 -10.89 5.72 6.83
CA TRP A 13 -10.72 6.47 8.07
C TRP A 13 -9.44 7.33 8.05
N PHE A 14 -8.33 6.74 7.65
CA PHE A 14 -7.04 7.43 7.56
C PHE A 14 -7.09 8.58 6.55
N HIS A 15 -7.67 8.35 5.38
CA HIS A 15 -7.78 9.38 4.35
C HIS A 15 -8.66 10.54 4.80
N GLU A 16 -9.77 10.27 5.47
CA GLU A 16 -10.64 11.31 6.00
C GLU A 16 -9.92 12.12 7.09
N LEU A 17 -9.20 11.44 7.97
CA LEU A 17 -8.42 12.09 9.01
C LEU A 17 -7.35 13.01 8.40
N ALA A 18 -6.65 12.54 7.38
CA ALA A 18 -5.57 13.28 6.73
C ALA A 18 -6.05 14.47 5.90
N LYS A 19 -7.34 14.59 5.62
CA LYS A 19 -7.93 15.74 4.92
C LYS A 19 -8.18 16.93 5.83
N LEU A 20 -8.16 16.71 7.14
CA LEU A 20 -8.46 17.77 8.10
C LEU A 20 -7.34 18.82 8.11
N PRO A 21 -7.70 20.11 8.33
CA PRO A 21 -6.70 21.12 8.62
C PRO A 21 -5.88 20.72 9.85
N VAL A 22 -4.62 21.15 9.91
CA VAL A 22 -3.70 20.77 10.99
C VAL A 22 -4.31 21.02 12.36
N GLU A 23 -4.96 22.15 12.54
CA GLU A 23 -5.56 22.54 13.83
C GLU A 23 -6.66 21.56 14.27
N GLU A 24 -7.50 21.15 13.34
CA GLU A 24 -8.55 20.15 13.60
C GLU A 24 -7.95 18.77 13.83
N LEU A 25 -6.92 18.41 13.06
CA LEU A 25 -6.23 17.15 13.21
C LEU A 25 -5.59 17.03 14.60
N ILE A 26 -5.01 18.10 15.12
CA ILE A 26 -4.47 18.14 16.48
C ILE A 26 -5.58 17.82 17.49
N GLN A 27 -6.77 18.34 17.30
CA GLN A 27 -7.92 18.07 18.17
C GLN A 27 -8.39 16.62 18.08
N GLN A 28 -8.08 15.92 17.00
CA GLN A 28 -8.41 14.52 16.82
C GLN A 28 -7.44 13.56 17.51
N ALA A 29 -6.41 14.06 18.18
CA ALA A 29 -5.41 13.24 18.88
C ALA A 29 -5.95 12.71 20.20
N THR A 30 -7.06 12.03 20.17
CA THR A 30 -7.66 11.34 21.32
C THR A 30 -6.97 10.01 21.55
N ASP A 31 -7.15 9.42 22.72
CA ASP A 31 -6.61 8.08 22.99
C ASP A 31 -7.13 7.05 21.99
N PHE A 32 -8.42 7.14 21.67
CA PHE A 32 -9.03 6.25 20.69
C PHE A 32 -8.38 6.39 19.30
N ASN A 33 -8.25 7.62 18.81
CA ASN A 33 -7.67 7.85 17.49
C ASN A 33 -6.18 7.50 17.42
N ARG A 34 -5.43 7.76 18.48
CA ARG A 34 -4.02 7.35 18.54
C ARG A 34 -3.88 5.84 18.50
N THR A 35 -4.74 5.11 19.22
CA THR A 35 -4.74 3.65 19.20
C THR A 35 -5.11 3.11 17.81
N MET A 36 -6.16 3.66 17.22
CA MET A 36 -6.60 3.27 15.86
C MET A 36 -5.50 3.52 14.83
N PHE A 37 -4.86 4.68 14.90
CA PHE A 37 -3.77 5.03 13.99
C PHE A 37 -2.58 4.09 14.15
N ARG A 38 -2.19 3.80 15.39
CA ARG A 38 -1.10 2.89 15.66
C ARG A 38 -1.38 1.50 15.11
N GLU A 39 -2.57 0.97 15.32
CA GLU A 39 -2.97 -0.33 14.77
C GLU A 39 -2.94 -0.34 13.24
N PHE A 40 -3.43 0.73 12.63
CA PHE A 40 -3.39 0.90 11.19
C PHE A 40 -1.96 0.89 10.67
N VAL A 41 -1.06 1.65 11.31
CA VAL A 41 0.34 1.72 10.90
C VAL A 41 1.04 0.37 11.10
N VAL A 42 0.81 -0.30 12.23
CA VAL A 42 1.41 -1.62 12.49
C VAL A 42 1.01 -2.63 11.40
N THR A 43 -0.23 -2.57 10.94
CA THR A 43 -0.72 -3.46 9.89
C THR A 43 -0.13 -3.14 8.53
N SER A 44 -0.02 -1.84 8.20
CA SER A 44 0.37 -1.39 6.86
C SER A 44 1.87 -1.14 6.71
N LEU A 45 2.54 -0.83 7.83
CA LEU A 45 3.96 -0.47 7.86
C LEU A 45 4.58 -1.06 9.13
N PRO A 46 4.72 -2.40 9.21
CA PRO A 46 5.00 -3.11 10.48
C PRO A 46 6.26 -2.64 11.23
N ASP A 47 7.28 -2.17 10.51
CA ASP A 47 8.56 -1.80 11.11
C ASP A 47 8.60 -0.35 11.60
N HIS A 48 7.50 0.38 11.48
CA HIS A 48 7.47 1.82 11.74
C HIS A 48 6.31 2.25 12.65
N ALA A 49 5.97 1.41 13.62
CA ALA A 49 4.87 1.72 14.55
C ALA A 49 5.14 3.02 15.31
N PRO A 50 4.18 3.96 15.32
CA PRO A 50 4.35 5.19 16.11
C PRO A 50 4.26 4.90 17.60
N SER A 51 4.78 5.81 18.39
CA SER A 51 4.73 5.74 19.85
C SER A 51 3.27 5.78 20.34
N GLU A 52 2.98 5.08 21.43
CA GLU A 52 1.63 5.00 22.00
C GLU A 52 1.11 6.34 22.51
N ASN A 53 1.99 7.20 22.98
CA ASN A 53 1.64 8.45 23.66
C ASN A 53 2.14 9.66 22.89
N GLN A 54 1.84 9.73 21.59
CA GLN A 54 2.25 10.91 20.82
C GLN A 54 1.52 12.16 21.30
N PRO A 55 2.25 13.28 21.53
CA PRO A 55 1.59 14.57 21.73
C PRO A 55 0.71 14.92 20.54
N PRO A 56 -0.35 15.73 20.73
CA PRO A 56 -1.27 16.05 19.62
C PRO A 56 -0.61 16.60 18.37
N ALA A 57 0.36 17.49 18.50
CA ALA A 57 1.06 18.06 17.34
C ALA A 57 1.89 17.00 16.61
N GLU A 58 2.52 16.09 17.35
CA GLU A 58 3.29 15.00 16.77
C GLU A 58 2.38 13.99 16.06
N PHE A 59 1.23 13.68 16.68
CA PHE A 59 0.22 12.84 16.03
C PHE A 59 -0.20 13.42 14.68
N ALA A 60 -0.54 14.71 14.64
CA ALA A 60 -0.95 15.38 13.42
C ALA A 60 0.17 15.36 12.37
N ALA A 61 1.40 15.64 12.77
CA ALA A 61 2.55 15.60 11.85
C ALA A 61 2.76 14.21 11.28
N THR A 62 2.65 13.17 12.10
CA THR A 62 2.84 11.78 11.67
C THR A 62 1.75 11.35 10.68
N VAL A 63 0.49 11.75 10.93
CA VAL A 63 -0.62 11.44 10.01
C VAL A 63 -0.37 12.08 8.64
N LEU A 64 0.01 13.36 8.62
CA LEU A 64 0.26 14.09 7.38
C LEU A 64 1.47 13.56 6.62
N GLU A 65 2.54 13.24 7.33
CA GLU A 65 3.74 12.65 6.74
C GLU A 65 3.44 11.28 6.13
N LEU A 66 2.70 10.44 6.84
CA LEU A 66 2.32 9.14 6.33
C LEU A 66 1.46 9.26 5.08
N ARG A 67 0.52 10.22 5.06
CA ARG A 67 -0.32 10.44 3.88
C ARG A 67 0.50 10.89 2.68
N ALA A 68 1.49 11.76 2.89
CA ALA A 68 2.37 12.20 1.81
C ALA A 68 3.20 11.03 1.27
N ASN A 69 3.73 10.20 2.16
CA ASN A 69 4.50 9.02 1.79
C ASN A 69 3.62 8.01 1.03
N GLU A 70 2.41 7.76 1.50
CA GLU A 70 1.47 6.85 0.86
C GLU A 70 1.12 7.30 -0.55
N ARG A 71 0.95 8.59 -0.78
CA ARG A 71 0.73 9.12 -2.13
C ARG A 71 1.91 8.85 -3.05
N GLY A 72 3.13 8.99 -2.52
CA GLY A 72 4.35 8.68 -3.27
C GLY A 72 4.43 7.20 -3.65
N TRP A 73 4.13 6.32 -2.69
CA TRP A 73 4.12 4.88 -2.94
C TRP A 73 3.01 4.49 -3.91
N ASN A 74 1.85 5.13 -3.84
CA ASN A 74 0.74 4.90 -4.77
C ASN A 74 1.16 5.24 -6.21
N ARG A 75 1.80 6.41 -6.40
CA ARG A 75 2.30 6.79 -7.73
C ARG A 75 3.35 5.80 -8.23
N ALA A 76 4.24 5.35 -7.35
CA ALA A 76 5.27 4.37 -7.71
C ALA A 76 4.64 3.03 -8.10
N LEU A 77 3.62 2.59 -7.38
CA LEU A 77 2.87 1.38 -7.73
C LEU A 77 2.24 1.53 -9.12
N GLY A 78 1.58 2.65 -9.37
CA GLY A 78 0.96 2.91 -10.68
C GLY A 78 1.96 2.83 -11.83
N ARG A 79 3.15 3.41 -11.65
CA ARG A 79 4.21 3.34 -12.66
C ARG A 79 4.71 1.91 -12.85
N ALA A 80 4.88 1.16 -11.75
CA ALA A 80 5.33 -0.22 -11.83
C ALA A 80 4.33 -1.09 -12.59
N LEU A 81 3.03 -0.89 -12.34
CA LEU A 81 1.97 -1.61 -13.05
C LEU A 81 1.95 -1.28 -14.54
N ILE A 82 2.08 -0.02 -14.90
CA ILE A 82 2.11 0.44 -16.29
C ILE A 82 3.36 -0.11 -17.01
N ASP A 83 4.53 0.02 -16.38
CA ASP A 83 5.79 -0.48 -16.94
C ASP A 83 5.74 -1.99 -17.17
N ALA A 84 5.18 -2.73 -16.21
CA ALA A 84 5.05 -4.17 -16.33
C ALA A 84 4.10 -4.54 -17.47
N ASP A 85 2.98 -3.82 -17.60
CA ASP A 85 2.02 -4.08 -18.66
C ASP A 85 2.63 -3.80 -20.05
N ASP A 86 3.34 -2.67 -20.18
CA ASP A 86 4.03 -2.31 -21.43
C ASP A 86 5.09 -3.37 -21.79
N THR A 87 5.88 -3.79 -20.81
CA THR A 87 6.94 -4.79 -21.00
C THR A 87 6.36 -6.14 -21.42
N ARG A 88 5.24 -6.53 -20.80
CA ARG A 88 4.53 -7.74 -21.16
C ARG A 88 3.99 -7.66 -22.59
N SER A 89 3.44 -6.51 -22.97
CA SER A 89 2.90 -6.28 -24.32
C SER A 89 3.98 -6.35 -25.40
N GLU A 90 5.23 -6.03 -25.03
CA GLU A 90 6.39 -6.16 -25.88
C GLU A 90 6.89 -7.62 -26.02
N GLY A 91 6.25 -8.54 -25.31
CA GLY A 91 6.59 -9.96 -25.36
C GLY A 91 7.58 -10.40 -24.31
N ASN A 92 7.90 -9.55 -23.32
CA ASN A 92 8.88 -9.88 -22.29
C ASN A 92 8.22 -10.10 -20.93
N LEU A 93 7.57 -11.26 -20.79
CA LEU A 93 6.85 -11.64 -19.58
C LEU A 93 7.74 -11.68 -18.34
N GLN A 94 8.94 -12.25 -18.46
CA GLN A 94 9.84 -12.38 -17.31
C GLN A 94 10.31 -11.04 -16.79
N ALA A 95 10.59 -10.09 -17.69
CA ALA A 95 10.96 -8.74 -17.29
C ALA A 95 9.78 -8.02 -16.61
N ALA A 96 8.55 -8.23 -17.07
CA ALA A 96 7.36 -7.66 -16.45
C ALA A 96 7.20 -8.18 -15.01
N ILE A 97 7.32 -9.48 -14.80
CA ILE A 97 7.28 -10.11 -13.47
C ILE A 97 8.36 -9.54 -12.58
N SER A 98 9.58 -9.43 -13.10
CA SER A 98 10.73 -8.91 -12.36
C SER A 98 10.52 -7.47 -11.89
N LYS A 99 9.92 -6.63 -12.72
CA LYS A 99 9.61 -5.24 -12.37
C LYS A 99 8.63 -5.15 -11.21
N LEU A 100 7.59 -5.97 -11.22
CA LEU A 100 6.60 -6.02 -10.13
C LEU A 100 7.21 -6.54 -8.84
N ARG A 101 8.02 -7.58 -8.90
CA ARG A 101 8.68 -8.13 -7.72
C ARG A 101 9.71 -7.17 -7.14
N SER A 102 10.39 -6.42 -8.00
CA SER A 102 11.33 -5.39 -7.59
C SER A 102 10.63 -4.27 -6.81
N PHE A 103 9.48 -3.82 -7.31
CA PHE A 103 8.66 -2.85 -6.59
C PHE A 103 8.23 -3.41 -5.23
N ALA A 104 7.74 -4.66 -5.20
CA ALA A 104 7.29 -5.30 -3.97
C ALA A 104 8.40 -5.40 -2.93
N SER A 105 9.65 -5.60 -3.37
CA SER A 105 10.80 -5.67 -2.47
C SER A 105 11.21 -4.32 -1.91
N SER A 106 10.95 -3.24 -2.63
CA SER A 106 11.40 -1.89 -2.25
C SER A 106 10.33 -1.06 -1.56
N CYS A 107 9.05 -1.38 -1.74
CA CYS A 107 7.97 -0.60 -1.16
C CYS A 107 7.71 -1.02 0.28
N PRO A 108 7.80 -0.09 1.25
CA PRO A 108 7.54 -0.44 2.65
C PRO A 108 6.06 -0.58 2.98
N TRP A 109 5.16 -0.04 2.16
CA TRP A 109 3.71 -0.04 2.40
C TRP A 109 3.13 -1.39 2.01
N LYS A 110 2.81 -2.20 3.00
CA LYS A 110 2.37 -3.59 2.82
C LYS A 110 1.22 -3.77 1.83
N PRO A 111 0.13 -2.97 1.88
CA PRO A 111 -0.97 -3.15 0.92
C PRO A 111 -0.53 -3.00 -0.54
N TYR A 112 0.35 -2.06 -0.84
CA TYR A 112 0.83 -1.86 -2.22
C TYR A 112 1.82 -2.94 -2.63
N ARG A 113 2.64 -3.40 -1.69
CA ARG A 113 3.54 -4.53 -1.91
C ARG A 113 2.75 -5.78 -2.29
N GLU A 114 1.66 -6.04 -1.58
CA GLU A 114 0.79 -7.20 -1.86
C GLU A 114 0.14 -7.09 -3.23
N ILE A 115 -0.32 -5.91 -3.63
CA ILE A 115 -0.89 -5.69 -4.97
C ILE A 115 0.13 -6.06 -6.05
N ALA A 116 1.37 -5.59 -5.92
CA ALA A 116 2.42 -5.89 -6.89
C ALA A 116 2.76 -7.38 -6.91
N GLN A 117 2.82 -8.04 -5.75
CA GLN A 117 3.08 -9.47 -5.65
C GLN A 117 1.97 -10.29 -6.31
N ILE A 118 0.71 -9.92 -6.07
CA ILE A 118 -0.45 -10.59 -6.68
C ILE A 118 -0.40 -10.45 -8.21
N GLN A 119 -0.10 -9.27 -8.70
CA GLN A 119 0.03 -9.05 -10.15
C GLN A 119 1.17 -9.87 -10.74
N ALA A 120 2.31 -9.93 -10.06
CA ALA A 120 3.45 -10.74 -10.49
C ALA A 120 3.08 -12.22 -10.52
N ASP A 121 2.41 -12.71 -9.47
CA ASP A 121 1.97 -14.10 -9.38
C ASP A 121 0.95 -14.42 -10.49
N ASN A 122 0.03 -13.52 -10.78
CA ASN A 122 -0.94 -13.71 -11.86
C ASN A 122 -0.26 -13.81 -13.22
N LEU A 123 0.75 -12.99 -13.49
CA LEU A 123 1.53 -13.07 -14.73
C LEU A 123 2.32 -14.37 -14.81
N GLU A 124 2.91 -14.78 -13.71
CA GLU A 124 3.66 -16.03 -13.64
C GLU A 124 2.75 -17.24 -13.89
N ASN A 125 1.57 -17.26 -13.25
CA ASN A 125 0.58 -18.32 -13.43
C ASN A 125 0.01 -18.33 -14.85
N ALA A 126 -0.26 -17.18 -15.42
CA ALA A 126 -0.72 -17.05 -16.80
C ALA A 126 0.35 -17.55 -17.79
N GLY A 127 1.63 -17.23 -17.51
CA GLY A 127 2.76 -17.72 -18.30
C GLY A 127 2.91 -19.23 -18.23
N SER A 128 2.70 -19.80 -17.04
CA SER A 128 2.80 -21.26 -16.82
C SER A 128 1.61 -22.01 -17.40
N SER A 129 0.40 -21.50 -17.19
CA SER A 129 -0.83 -22.14 -17.70
C SER A 129 -1.13 -21.73 -19.14
N GLY A 130 -0.60 -20.61 -19.57
CA GLY A 130 -0.63 -20.15 -20.95
C GLY A 130 0.54 -20.67 -21.75
N GLY A 131 1.44 -21.38 -21.10
CA GLY A 131 2.27 -22.33 -21.80
C GLY A 131 1.31 -23.09 -22.69
N PRO A 132 1.67 -23.92 -23.51
CA PRO A 132 0.86 -24.30 -24.64
C PRO A 132 -0.59 -24.44 -24.19
N PRO A 133 -1.50 -23.75 -24.83
CA PRO A 133 -2.88 -23.98 -24.54
C PRO A 133 -3.10 -25.46 -24.64
N PRO A 134 -3.82 -26.03 -23.71
CA PRO A 134 -4.14 -27.42 -23.86
C PRO A 134 -4.64 -27.57 -25.27
N ALA A 135 -4.00 -28.42 -26.01
CA ALA A 135 -4.37 -28.69 -27.35
C ALA A 135 -5.87 -28.92 -27.38
N PRO A 136 -6.57 -28.29 -28.28
CA PRO A 136 -7.97 -28.56 -28.39
C PRO A 136 -8.21 -30.05 -28.64
#